data_f2ad61f0db08972d3c063057cc912945
#
_entry.id   f2ad61f0db08972d3c063057cc912945
#
_cell.length_a   1.000
_cell.length_b   1.000
_cell.length_c   1.000
_cell.angle_alpha   90.00
_cell.angle_beta   90.00
_cell.angle_gamma   90.00
#
_symmetry.space_group_name_H-M   'P 1'
#
loop_
_entity.id
_entity.type
_entity.pdbx_description
1 polymer ?
#
loop_
_entity_poly.entity_id
_entity_poly.type
_entity_poly.pdbx_seq_one_letter_code
_entity_poly.pdbx_strand_id
1 'polypeptide(L)'
;MVKLNVIGLNCGTSVDGVDVAHVSIESIGRSPHVTIELLSYREHPVPTHLRKRVLELCRRGASTTLEEICDLNFELGGLFADAVLASGIDLTEVDLVACHGQTLWHNPVALGLGDGYAKGERRMSTLQMAESAVINEKTGITVVNDFRTAELARSRMGAPLAGFFEAALIRHPTKLRVSQNIGGMGNVTIIPPFSIGRSTYSAFDTGPGNVLIDAAVRILTRGPDVRQYDADGLMGLAGEAEIDQEYVQRYISTIGYFAERPPKTTGREIFSDDMARTIVSELQEKGLSDNGIVATITRITAESIARAYEEFVIPEHGEIDEIYICGGGAENPNLTSFLRQRFPRSSVRKLNDATSPRSMSPEGDGEFNGDNLLSNSVAAADVDGFAVEAKVGIPAEAKEAVMFALLGFLCVCGRSVPIASNETRAEQAIMGKITPGKNFGAVLRNALDAQETKDVLGRIFVK
;
A
#
# COMPACT_ATOMS: atom_id res chain seq x y z
N MET A 1 10.12 -8.69 -26.05
CA MET A 1 9.70 -9.28 -24.76
C MET A 1 10.79 -8.92 -23.77
N VAL A 2 10.44 -8.25 -22.66
CA VAL A 2 11.41 -7.90 -21.62
C VAL A 2 11.05 -8.69 -20.37
N LYS A 3 12.01 -9.43 -19.84
CA LYS A 3 11.89 -10.16 -18.59
C LYS A 3 13.06 -9.77 -17.70
N LEU A 4 12.78 -9.32 -16.48
CA LEU A 4 13.76 -9.01 -15.46
C LEU A 4 13.41 -9.73 -14.16
N ASN A 5 14.42 -10.24 -13.49
CA ASN A 5 14.34 -10.72 -12.12
C ASN A 5 14.73 -9.58 -11.19
N VAL A 6 13.78 -9.17 -10.34
CA VAL A 6 13.91 -7.97 -9.52
C VAL A 6 13.75 -8.32 -8.05
N ILE A 7 14.63 -7.80 -7.21
CA ILE A 7 14.44 -7.80 -5.75
C ILE A 7 13.80 -6.48 -5.35
N GLY A 8 12.60 -6.53 -4.79
CA GLY A 8 11.95 -5.39 -4.16
C GLY A 8 12.23 -5.35 -2.67
N LEU A 9 12.57 -4.15 -2.17
CA LEU A 9 12.91 -3.91 -0.77
C LEU A 9 12.02 -2.82 -0.18
N ASN A 10 11.47 -3.09 0.99
CA ASN A 10 10.67 -2.14 1.76
C ASN A 10 10.94 -2.29 3.26
N CYS A 11 10.82 -1.20 4.00
CA CYS A 11 10.70 -1.22 5.45
C CYS A 11 9.51 -0.35 5.83
N GLY A 12 8.54 -0.95 6.49
CA GLY A 12 7.30 -0.30 6.88
C GLY A 12 7.48 0.75 7.98
N THR A 13 6.41 1.45 8.31
CA THR A 13 6.41 2.51 9.35
C THR A 13 6.64 1.99 10.77
N SER A 14 6.48 0.69 11.02
CA SER A 14 6.78 0.01 12.28
C SER A 14 8.28 -0.20 12.51
N VAL A 15 9.08 -0.17 11.41
CA VAL A 15 10.54 -0.34 11.43
C VAL A 15 10.96 -1.63 12.15
N ASP A 16 10.23 -2.72 11.94
CA ASP A 16 10.47 -4.02 12.56
C ASP A 16 11.27 -4.96 11.65
N GLY A 17 11.05 -4.88 10.35
CA GLY A 17 11.72 -5.70 9.35
C GLY A 17 11.96 -5.01 8.03
N VAL A 18 12.89 -5.54 7.25
CA VAL A 18 13.10 -5.25 5.84
C VAL A 18 12.49 -6.39 5.03
N ASP A 19 11.44 -6.09 4.28
CA ASP A 19 10.82 -7.01 3.34
C ASP A 19 11.70 -7.18 2.10
N VAL A 20 11.96 -8.41 1.72
CA VAL A 20 12.74 -8.80 0.54
C VAL A 20 11.87 -9.70 -0.33
N ALA A 21 11.35 -9.17 -1.44
CA ALA A 21 10.58 -9.93 -2.41
C ALA A 21 11.39 -10.13 -3.70
N HIS A 22 11.66 -11.36 -4.07
CA HIS A 22 12.25 -11.70 -5.36
C HIS A 22 11.15 -12.06 -6.34
N VAL A 23 11.06 -11.31 -7.42
CA VAL A 23 10.02 -11.48 -8.45
C VAL A 23 10.62 -11.56 -9.84
N SER A 24 9.95 -12.32 -10.70
CA SER A 24 10.15 -12.25 -12.15
C SER A 24 9.07 -11.37 -12.76
N ILE A 25 9.45 -10.32 -13.48
CA ILE A 25 8.53 -9.40 -14.13
C ILE A 25 8.73 -9.47 -15.63
N GLU A 26 7.64 -9.72 -16.35
CA GLU A 26 7.66 -9.88 -17.81
C GLU A 26 6.69 -8.91 -18.47
N SER A 27 7.17 -8.20 -19.50
CA SER A 27 6.35 -7.37 -20.39
C SER A 27 6.24 -8.02 -21.75
N ILE A 28 5.02 -8.29 -22.20
CA ILE A 28 4.76 -9.04 -23.44
C ILE A 28 4.60 -8.06 -24.61
N GLY A 29 5.63 -7.96 -25.44
CA GLY A 29 5.60 -7.15 -26.67
C GLY A 29 5.26 -5.69 -26.42
N ARG A 30 4.35 -5.14 -27.22
CA ARG A 30 3.83 -3.76 -27.08
C ARG A 30 2.66 -3.65 -26.09
N SER A 31 2.36 -4.71 -25.33
CA SER A 31 1.26 -4.70 -24.37
C SER A 31 1.56 -3.73 -23.23
N PRO A 32 0.58 -2.92 -22.79
CA PRO A 32 0.71 -2.13 -21.57
C PRO A 32 0.73 -3.01 -20.32
N HIS A 33 0.44 -4.30 -20.43
CA HIS A 33 0.34 -5.25 -19.34
C HIS A 33 1.69 -5.84 -18.97
N VAL A 34 1.81 -6.25 -17.72
CA VAL A 34 2.95 -7.01 -17.20
C VAL A 34 2.48 -8.25 -16.47
N THR A 35 3.32 -9.28 -16.47
CA THR A 35 3.11 -10.47 -15.64
C THR A 35 4.13 -10.47 -14.53
N ILE A 36 3.70 -10.76 -13.30
CA ILE A 36 4.56 -10.86 -12.12
C ILE A 36 4.44 -12.26 -11.55
N GLU A 37 5.57 -12.87 -11.26
CA GLU A 37 5.70 -14.12 -10.54
C GLU A 37 6.53 -13.90 -9.29
N LEU A 38 5.97 -14.18 -8.11
CA LEU A 38 6.71 -14.15 -6.86
C LEU A 38 7.53 -15.42 -6.72
N LEU A 39 8.86 -15.28 -6.77
CA LEU A 39 9.80 -16.40 -6.67
C LEU A 39 10.13 -16.72 -5.21
N SER A 40 10.33 -15.69 -4.38
CA SER A 40 10.52 -15.86 -2.93
C SER A 40 10.23 -14.57 -2.18
N TYR A 41 9.90 -14.71 -0.89
CA TYR A 41 9.72 -13.61 0.04
C TYR A 41 10.41 -13.95 1.37
N ARG A 42 11.07 -12.96 1.96
CA ARG A 42 11.70 -13.03 3.28
C ARG A 42 11.57 -11.70 3.98
N GLU A 43 11.47 -11.73 5.28
CA GLU A 43 11.61 -10.57 6.15
C GLU A 43 12.94 -10.67 6.91
N HIS A 44 13.71 -9.59 6.94
CA HIS A 44 14.96 -9.46 7.67
C HIS A 44 14.78 -8.49 8.84
N PRO A 45 15.00 -8.90 10.09
CA PRO A 45 14.71 -8.06 11.25
C PRO A 45 15.60 -6.83 11.31
N VAL A 46 15.01 -5.69 11.67
CA VAL A 46 15.77 -4.46 11.95
C VAL A 46 16.35 -4.52 13.35
N PRO A 47 17.66 -4.29 13.55
CA PRO A 47 18.27 -4.24 14.87
C PRO A 47 17.58 -3.24 15.81
N THR A 48 17.35 -3.62 17.05
CA THR A 48 16.57 -2.83 18.02
C THR A 48 17.11 -1.40 18.21
N HIS A 49 18.43 -1.22 18.22
CA HIS A 49 19.04 0.11 18.36
C HIS A 49 18.75 1.01 17.16
N LEU A 50 18.80 0.43 15.95
CA LEU A 50 18.52 1.15 14.71
C LEU A 50 17.03 1.51 14.61
N ARG A 51 16.16 0.55 14.93
CA ARG A 51 14.71 0.76 15.02
C ARG A 51 14.37 1.93 15.96
N LYS A 52 14.95 1.92 17.17
CA LYS A 52 14.73 2.98 18.14
C LYS A 52 15.17 4.35 17.62
N ARG A 53 16.35 4.42 17.01
CA ARG A 53 16.92 5.65 16.44
C ARG A 53 16.04 6.22 15.32
N VAL A 54 15.60 5.39 14.38
CA VAL A 54 14.67 5.80 13.30
C VAL A 54 13.36 6.32 13.87
N LEU A 55 12.72 5.58 14.80
CA LEU A 55 11.45 5.98 15.39
C LEU A 55 11.55 7.27 16.21
N GLU A 56 12.68 7.54 16.86
CA GLU A 56 12.93 8.81 17.55
C GLU A 56 13.00 9.98 16.56
N LEU A 57 13.67 9.81 15.43
CA LEU A 57 13.79 10.83 14.39
C LEU A 57 12.48 11.09 13.63
N CYS A 58 11.61 10.10 13.53
CA CYS A 58 10.29 10.25 12.92
C CYS A 58 9.29 11.04 13.78
N ARG A 59 9.61 11.34 15.05
CA ARG A 59 8.73 12.12 15.92
C ARG A 59 8.67 13.57 15.46
N ARG A 60 7.49 14.15 15.49
CA ARG A 60 7.33 15.58 15.19
C ARG A 60 8.12 16.44 16.19
N GLY A 61 8.95 17.33 15.66
CA GLY A 61 9.82 18.19 16.50
C GLY A 61 11.11 17.53 16.95
N ALA A 62 11.43 16.33 16.47
CA ALA A 62 12.75 15.74 16.70
C ALA A 62 13.84 16.67 16.14
N SER A 63 14.93 16.78 16.89
CA SER A 63 16.14 17.50 16.47
C SER A 63 17.26 16.50 16.22
N THR A 64 18.03 16.75 15.17
CA THR A 64 19.14 15.88 14.76
C THR A 64 20.23 16.74 14.09
N THR A 65 21.39 16.15 13.86
CA THR A 65 22.47 16.77 13.09
C THR A 65 22.47 16.27 11.65
N LEU A 66 23.05 17.02 10.75
CA LEU A 66 23.26 16.57 9.37
C LEU A 66 24.16 15.33 9.31
N GLU A 67 25.17 15.26 10.19
CA GLU A 67 26.07 14.12 10.36
C GLU A 67 25.27 12.86 10.68
N GLU A 68 24.38 12.92 11.66
CA GLU A 68 23.53 11.79 12.06
C GLU A 68 22.64 11.30 10.90
N ILE A 69 22.07 12.22 10.13
CA ILE A 69 21.24 11.85 8.96
C ILE A 69 22.09 11.16 7.89
N CYS A 70 23.31 11.67 7.61
CA CYS A 70 24.21 11.04 6.64
C CYS A 70 24.64 9.64 7.08
N ASP A 71 25.07 9.49 8.33
CA ASP A 71 25.51 8.19 8.87
C ASP A 71 24.37 7.18 8.86
N LEU A 72 23.18 7.58 9.30
CA LEU A 72 22.00 6.72 9.31
C LEU A 72 21.60 6.26 7.89
N ASN A 73 21.75 7.13 6.86
CA ASN A 73 21.46 6.76 5.48
C ASN A 73 22.39 5.62 4.99
N PHE A 74 23.69 5.70 5.33
CA PHE A 74 24.67 4.65 4.98
C PHE A 74 24.45 3.38 5.80
N GLU A 75 24.14 3.50 7.10
CA GLU A 75 23.86 2.36 7.98
C GLU A 75 22.62 1.60 7.51
N LEU A 76 21.55 2.31 7.14
CA LEU A 76 20.36 1.70 6.54
C LEU A 76 20.68 1.06 5.18
N GLY A 77 21.48 1.71 4.34
CA GLY A 77 21.97 1.10 3.10
C GLY A 77 22.68 -0.23 3.35
N GLY A 78 23.49 -0.30 4.42
CA GLY A 78 24.13 -1.52 4.90
C GLY A 78 23.13 -2.60 5.30
N LEU A 79 22.15 -2.26 6.12
CA LEU A 79 21.08 -3.17 6.57
C LEU A 79 20.29 -3.75 5.39
N PHE A 80 19.87 -2.90 4.44
CA PHE A 80 19.11 -3.36 3.28
C PHE A 80 19.93 -4.27 2.38
N ALA A 81 21.23 -3.99 2.20
CA ALA A 81 22.13 -4.88 1.48
C ALA A 81 22.32 -6.23 2.20
N ASP A 82 22.47 -6.21 3.52
CA ASP A 82 22.60 -7.42 4.34
C ASP A 82 21.32 -8.27 4.30
N ALA A 83 20.14 -7.63 4.24
CA ALA A 83 18.86 -8.32 4.03
C ALA A 83 18.83 -9.06 2.67
N VAL A 84 19.33 -8.43 1.60
CA VAL A 84 19.45 -9.09 0.28
C VAL A 84 20.42 -10.28 0.36
N LEU A 85 21.60 -10.09 0.94
CA LEU A 85 22.61 -11.15 1.05
C LEU A 85 22.15 -12.33 1.91
N ALA A 86 21.40 -12.04 2.98
CA ALA A 86 20.86 -13.06 3.89
C ALA A 86 19.62 -13.79 3.33
N SER A 87 19.00 -13.29 2.25
CA SER A 87 17.79 -13.89 1.68
C SER A 87 17.99 -15.27 1.05
N GLY A 88 19.23 -15.62 0.71
CA GLY A 88 19.57 -16.86 0.01
C GLY A 88 19.29 -16.85 -1.50
N ILE A 89 18.97 -15.69 -2.07
CA ILE A 89 18.74 -15.51 -3.50
C ILE A 89 20.08 -15.59 -4.25
N ASP A 90 20.13 -16.32 -5.35
CA ASP A 90 21.30 -16.30 -6.24
C ASP A 90 21.36 -14.96 -6.97
N LEU A 91 22.30 -14.11 -6.56
CA LEU A 91 22.44 -12.77 -7.11
C LEU A 91 22.90 -12.75 -8.57
N THR A 92 23.40 -13.86 -9.10
CA THR A 92 23.76 -13.95 -10.54
C THR A 92 22.55 -13.99 -11.44
N GLU A 93 21.38 -14.36 -10.90
CA GLU A 93 20.11 -14.38 -11.62
C GLU A 93 19.29 -13.08 -11.43
N VAL A 94 19.79 -12.12 -10.65
CA VAL A 94 19.07 -10.88 -10.36
C VAL A 94 19.55 -9.76 -11.27
N ASP A 95 18.61 -9.15 -11.96
CA ASP A 95 18.86 -8.00 -12.86
C ASP A 95 18.84 -6.66 -12.12
N LEU A 96 17.97 -6.51 -11.09
CA LEU A 96 17.69 -5.23 -10.47
C LEU A 96 17.34 -5.37 -8.99
N VAL A 97 17.79 -4.40 -8.19
CA VAL A 97 17.29 -4.15 -6.83
C VAL A 97 16.45 -2.88 -6.85
N ALA A 98 15.24 -2.94 -6.36
CA ALA A 98 14.31 -1.81 -6.25
C ALA A 98 14.07 -1.52 -4.78
N CYS A 99 14.70 -0.47 -4.23
CA CYS A 99 14.71 -0.17 -2.81
C CYS A 99 13.87 1.07 -2.49
N HIS A 100 12.76 0.89 -1.75
CA HIS A 100 12.04 2.04 -1.21
C HIS A 100 12.84 2.74 -0.11
N GLY A 101 13.57 1.97 0.68
CA GLY A 101 14.22 2.47 1.89
C GLY A 101 13.25 2.65 3.06
N GLN A 102 13.71 3.32 4.10
CA GLN A 102 12.94 3.70 5.29
C GLN A 102 12.51 5.16 5.20
N THR A 103 11.20 5.41 5.28
CA THR A 103 10.70 6.79 5.32
C THR A 103 11.03 7.45 6.64
N LEU A 104 11.83 8.51 6.59
CA LEU A 104 12.14 9.37 7.73
C LEU A 104 11.29 10.63 7.74
N TRP A 105 10.98 11.14 6.56
CA TRP A 105 10.19 12.35 6.37
C TRP A 105 9.27 12.23 5.16
N HIS A 106 8.03 12.67 5.34
CA HIS A 106 7.09 12.79 4.23
C HIS A 106 6.12 13.93 4.51
N ASN A 107 6.19 14.99 3.69
CA ASN A 107 5.33 16.15 3.77
C ASN A 107 4.68 16.40 2.39
N PRO A 108 3.57 15.71 2.09
CA PRO A 108 2.89 15.81 0.79
C PRO A 108 2.01 17.05 0.68
N VAL A 109 1.57 17.59 1.82
CA VAL A 109 0.80 18.82 1.89
C VAL A 109 1.74 19.90 2.39
N ALA A 110 1.77 21.00 1.69
CA ALA A 110 2.49 22.18 2.12
C ALA A 110 1.88 22.74 3.41
N LEU A 111 2.10 22.09 4.52
CA LEU A 111 1.77 22.62 5.83
C LEU A 111 2.56 23.91 6.01
N GLY A 112 1.87 25.00 6.29
CA GLY A 112 2.52 26.24 6.70
C GLY A 112 3.33 25.92 7.96
N LEU A 113 4.64 25.70 7.79
CA LEU A 113 5.55 25.63 8.92
C LEU A 113 5.56 27.03 9.57
N GLY A 114 5.12 27.06 10.86
CA GLY A 114 5.16 28.30 11.65
C GLY A 114 6.59 28.85 11.69
N ASP A 115 6.65 30.17 11.57
CA ASP A 115 7.72 31.07 12.05
C ASP A 115 9.18 30.89 11.58
N GLY A 116 9.47 30.24 10.47
CA GLY A 116 10.85 30.14 9.98
C GLY A 116 11.02 30.27 8.47
N TYR A 117 9.96 30.21 7.71
CA TYR A 117 9.96 30.39 6.25
C TYR A 117 9.12 31.61 5.87
N ALA A 118 9.55 32.34 4.83
CA ALA A 118 8.84 33.50 4.32
C ALA A 118 7.36 33.14 4.09
N LYS A 119 6.43 33.96 4.59
CA LYS A 119 4.98 33.79 4.43
C LYS A 119 4.63 33.47 2.98
N GLY A 120 4.19 32.22 2.71
CA GLY A 120 3.66 31.82 1.41
C GLY A 120 4.41 30.71 0.68
N GLU A 121 5.64 30.34 1.05
CA GLU A 121 6.34 29.22 0.41
C GLU A 121 6.05 27.90 1.11
N ARG A 122 5.16 27.15 0.49
CA ARG A 122 4.83 25.79 0.88
C ARG A 122 5.73 24.82 0.12
N ARG A 123 6.60 24.06 0.80
CA ARG A 123 7.45 23.06 0.16
C ARG A 123 7.00 21.65 0.50
N MET A 124 6.56 20.94 -0.52
CA MET A 124 6.38 19.49 -0.43
C MET A 124 7.75 18.84 -0.43
N SER A 125 7.97 17.86 0.46
CA SER A 125 9.26 17.17 0.56
C SER A 125 9.11 15.77 1.11
N THR A 126 10.05 14.91 0.76
CA THR A 126 10.09 13.52 1.25
C THR A 126 11.54 13.05 1.35
N LEU A 127 11.80 12.17 2.30
CA LEU A 127 13.10 11.53 2.49
C LEU A 127 12.89 10.07 2.88
N GLN A 128 13.26 9.19 1.98
CA GLN A 128 13.42 7.76 2.22
C GLN A 128 14.91 7.46 2.25
N MET A 129 15.36 6.78 3.30
CA MET A 129 16.76 6.51 3.56
C MET A 129 17.09 5.02 3.38
N ALA A 130 18.11 4.74 2.73
CA ALA A 130 18.93 3.55 2.52
C ALA A 130 19.82 3.88 1.31
N GLU A 131 21.10 4.20 1.57
CA GLU A 131 22.00 4.63 0.51
C GLU A 131 22.17 3.55 -0.55
N SER A 132 21.71 3.85 -1.75
CA SER A 132 21.69 2.89 -2.87
C SER A 132 23.08 2.51 -3.35
N ALA A 133 24.07 3.39 -3.20
CA ALA A 133 25.45 3.10 -3.53
C ALA A 133 26.04 2.02 -2.60
N VAL A 134 25.63 1.96 -1.33
CA VAL A 134 26.03 0.92 -0.39
C VAL A 134 25.42 -0.43 -0.76
N ILE A 135 24.14 -0.44 -1.13
CA ILE A 135 23.46 -1.65 -1.62
C ILE A 135 24.14 -2.14 -2.89
N ASN A 136 24.40 -1.24 -3.83
CA ASN A 136 25.08 -1.57 -5.08
C ASN A 136 26.49 -2.13 -4.86
N GLU A 137 27.32 -1.51 -4.01
CA GLU A 137 28.68 -1.96 -3.74
C GLU A 137 28.72 -3.38 -3.15
N LYS A 138 27.81 -3.68 -2.21
CA LYS A 138 27.74 -5.01 -1.57
C LYS A 138 27.17 -6.10 -2.49
N THR A 139 26.21 -5.77 -3.37
CA THR A 139 25.53 -6.74 -4.23
C THR A 139 26.09 -6.81 -5.64
N GLY A 140 26.69 -5.73 -6.12
CA GLY A 140 27.14 -5.57 -7.53
C GLY A 140 26.00 -5.30 -8.52
N ILE A 141 24.74 -5.22 -8.05
CA ILE A 141 23.53 -5.13 -8.88
C ILE A 141 23.11 -3.66 -9.02
N THR A 142 22.55 -3.30 -10.17
CA THR A 142 21.92 -1.99 -10.39
C THR A 142 20.77 -1.79 -9.41
N VAL A 143 20.71 -0.60 -8.78
CA VAL A 143 19.69 -0.26 -7.78
C VAL A 143 18.81 0.86 -8.31
N VAL A 144 17.49 0.74 -8.13
CA VAL A 144 16.53 1.84 -8.30
C VAL A 144 15.95 2.20 -6.94
N ASN A 145 15.97 3.47 -6.59
CA ASN A 145 15.46 3.97 -5.33
C ASN A 145 14.71 5.31 -5.51
N ASP A 146 14.29 5.93 -4.41
CA ASP A 146 13.73 7.29 -4.37
C ASP A 146 12.46 7.48 -5.24
N PHE A 147 11.52 6.55 -5.11
CA PHE A 147 10.31 6.48 -5.94
C PHE A 147 9.34 7.65 -5.73
N ARG A 148 9.32 8.28 -4.55
CA ARG A 148 8.32 9.32 -4.19
C ARG A 148 8.66 10.71 -4.71
N THR A 149 9.93 11.02 -4.92
CA THR A 149 10.41 12.37 -5.23
C THR A 149 9.88 12.91 -6.55
N ALA A 150 9.72 12.07 -7.58
CA ALA A 150 9.18 12.47 -8.88
C ALA A 150 7.73 12.99 -8.78
N GLU A 151 6.95 12.45 -7.87
CA GLU A 151 5.58 12.88 -7.61
C GLU A 151 5.54 14.24 -6.89
N LEU A 152 6.33 14.38 -5.82
CA LEU A 152 6.39 15.65 -5.09
C LEU A 152 6.91 16.79 -5.96
N ALA A 153 7.90 16.52 -6.84
CA ALA A 153 8.40 17.48 -7.81
C ALA A 153 7.33 17.98 -8.80
N ARG A 154 6.26 17.20 -8.98
CA ARG A 154 5.08 17.57 -9.79
C ARG A 154 3.93 18.14 -8.94
N SER A 155 4.19 18.51 -7.69
CA SER A 155 3.19 19.01 -6.74
C SER A 155 2.09 17.99 -6.45
N ARG A 156 2.44 16.70 -6.47
CA ARG A 156 1.57 15.59 -6.12
C ARG A 156 1.97 14.96 -4.78
N MET A 157 1.11 14.14 -4.21
CA MET A 157 1.29 13.65 -2.84
C MET A 157 2.43 12.63 -2.68
N GLY A 158 2.76 11.85 -3.72
CA GLY A 158 3.75 10.78 -3.61
C GLY A 158 3.34 9.62 -2.69
N ALA A 159 2.09 9.62 -2.21
CA ALA A 159 1.46 8.61 -1.39
C ALA A 159 -0.07 8.73 -1.52
N PRO A 160 -0.84 7.62 -1.37
CA PRO A 160 -0.36 6.24 -1.26
C PRO A 160 0.14 5.70 -2.60
N LEU A 161 1.28 4.99 -2.61
CA LEU A 161 1.78 4.33 -3.83
C LEU A 161 1.07 3.01 -4.10
N ALA A 162 0.50 2.36 -3.08
CA ALA A 162 -0.18 1.08 -3.23
C ALA A 162 -1.39 1.15 -4.18
N GLY A 163 -2.04 2.30 -4.29
CA GLY A 163 -3.26 2.46 -5.06
C GLY A 163 -3.12 2.11 -6.55
N PHE A 164 -2.02 2.49 -7.21
CA PHE A 164 -1.83 2.13 -8.63
C PHE A 164 -1.65 0.61 -8.80
N PHE A 165 -0.94 -0.02 -7.87
CA PHE A 165 -0.68 -1.46 -7.90
C PHE A 165 -1.97 -2.24 -7.70
N GLU A 166 -2.76 -1.87 -6.70
CA GLU A 166 -4.08 -2.44 -6.44
C GLU A 166 -5.04 -2.23 -7.63
N ALA A 167 -5.06 -1.00 -8.18
CA ALA A 167 -5.86 -0.72 -9.36
C ALA A 167 -5.46 -1.59 -10.56
N ALA A 168 -4.17 -1.78 -10.79
CA ALA A 168 -3.68 -2.62 -11.89
C ALA A 168 -3.95 -4.12 -11.65
N LEU A 169 -3.96 -4.57 -10.38
CA LEU A 169 -4.25 -5.96 -10.02
C LEU A 169 -5.73 -6.32 -10.20
N ILE A 170 -6.64 -5.47 -9.68
CA ILE A 170 -8.05 -5.84 -9.57
C ILE A 170 -8.98 -5.04 -10.49
N ARG A 171 -8.48 -4.28 -11.47
CA ARG A 171 -9.32 -3.56 -12.44
C ARG A 171 -10.23 -4.52 -13.19
N HIS A 172 -11.49 -4.11 -13.43
CA HIS A 172 -12.49 -4.91 -14.12
C HIS A 172 -13.19 -4.10 -15.22
N PRO A 173 -13.60 -4.72 -16.35
CA PRO A 173 -14.24 -4.01 -17.46
C PRO A 173 -15.56 -3.32 -17.09
N THR A 174 -16.37 -3.97 -16.25
CA THR A 174 -17.75 -3.55 -15.97
C THR A 174 -18.07 -3.30 -14.49
N LYS A 175 -17.17 -3.69 -13.54
CA LYS A 175 -17.44 -3.60 -12.10
C LYS A 175 -16.70 -2.42 -11.47
N LEU A 176 -17.39 -1.70 -10.61
CA LEU A 176 -16.77 -0.78 -9.66
C LEU A 176 -16.17 -1.59 -8.51
N ARG A 177 -14.87 -1.50 -8.34
CA ARG A 177 -14.12 -2.17 -7.28
C ARG A 177 -13.49 -1.15 -6.35
N VAL A 178 -13.43 -1.50 -5.07
CA VAL A 178 -12.65 -0.74 -4.10
C VAL A 178 -11.67 -1.67 -3.40
N SER A 179 -10.46 -1.17 -3.13
CA SER A 179 -9.49 -1.81 -2.26
C SER A 179 -9.42 -1.01 -0.96
N GLN A 180 -9.82 -1.62 0.15
CA GLN A 180 -9.76 -1.03 1.48
C GLN A 180 -8.57 -1.60 2.24
N ASN A 181 -7.55 -0.81 2.41
CA ASN A 181 -6.47 -1.15 3.32
C ASN A 181 -6.83 -0.74 4.75
N ILE A 182 -6.72 -1.66 5.70
CA ILE A 182 -6.92 -1.45 7.13
C ILE A 182 -5.61 -1.76 7.86
N GLY A 183 -4.67 -0.82 7.76
CA GLY A 183 -3.43 -0.79 8.51
C GLY A 183 -3.60 -0.02 9.82
N GLY A 184 -2.59 0.74 10.27
CA GLY A 184 -2.73 1.70 11.36
C GLY A 184 -3.78 2.75 11.03
N MET A 185 -3.70 3.34 9.82
CA MET A 185 -4.76 4.15 9.20
C MET A 185 -5.50 3.33 8.16
N GLY A 186 -6.79 3.62 7.96
CA GLY A 186 -7.60 3.07 6.88
C GLY A 186 -7.50 3.95 5.64
N ASN A 187 -7.31 3.33 4.47
CA ASN A 187 -7.38 4.04 3.20
C ASN A 187 -8.09 3.20 2.15
N VAL A 188 -8.75 3.88 1.23
CA VAL A 188 -9.49 3.25 0.13
C VAL A 188 -8.90 3.66 -1.21
N THR A 189 -8.76 2.69 -2.10
CA THR A 189 -8.49 2.89 -3.53
C THR A 189 -9.75 2.57 -4.31
N ILE A 190 -10.28 3.53 -5.05
CA ILE A 190 -11.48 3.42 -5.87
C ILE A 190 -11.06 3.11 -7.29
N ILE A 191 -11.58 2.04 -7.87
CA ILE A 191 -11.16 1.50 -9.15
C ILE A 191 -12.42 1.39 -10.06
N PRO A 192 -12.73 2.44 -10.81
CA PRO A 192 -13.87 2.43 -11.72
C PRO A 192 -13.75 1.40 -12.84
N PRO A 193 -14.87 0.98 -13.44
CA PRO A 193 -14.87 0.12 -14.61
C PRO A 193 -14.00 0.67 -15.74
N PHE A 194 -13.27 -0.22 -16.41
CA PHE A 194 -12.36 0.15 -17.50
C PHE A 194 -13.08 0.77 -18.70
N SER A 195 -14.33 0.37 -18.96
CA SER A 195 -15.14 0.78 -20.11
C SER A 195 -15.54 2.27 -20.13
N ILE A 196 -15.39 2.97 -19.01
CA ILE A 196 -15.85 4.37 -18.87
C ILE A 196 -14.81 5.39 -19.41
N GLY A 197 -13.72 4.93 -20.06
CA GLY A 197 -12.71 5.82 -20.66
C GLY A 197 -11.86 6.61 -19.63
N ARG A 198 -12.08 6.41 -18.34
CA ARG A 198 -11.29 6.94 -17.24
C ARG A 198 -10.36 5.85 -16.74
N SER A 199 -9.11 5.89 -17.18
CA SER A 199 -8.08 4.93 -16.71
C SER A 199 -7.51 5.28 -15.33
N THR A 200 -8.12 6.20 -14.61
CA THR A 200 -7.65 6.70 -13.34
C THR A 200 -8.35 6.01 -12.19
N TYR A 201 -7.60 5.62 -11.18
CA TYR A 201 -8.12 5.30 -9.86
C TYR A 201 -8.05 6.56 -9.00
N SER A 202 -8.81 6.62 -7.91
CA SER A 202 -8.65 7.61 -6.87
C SER A 202 -8.42 6.93 -5.52
N ALA A 203 -7.76 7.63 -4.61
CA ALA A 203 -7.47 7.08 -3.29
C ALA A 203 -7.51 8.19 -2.22
N PHE A 204 -7.97 7.83 -1.02
CA PHE A 204 -7.94 8.72 0.14
C PHE A 204 -8.01 7.92 1.44
N ASP A 205 -7.64 8.55 2.57
CA ASP A 205 -7.70 7.91 3.87
C ASP A 205 -9.13 7.98 4.44
N THR A 206 -9.66 6.84 4.89
CA THR A 206 -11.02 6.73 5.44
C THR A 206 -11.10 7.12 6.92
N GLY A 207 -9.96 7.12 7.63
CA GLY A 207 -9.86 7.43 9.06
C GLY A 207 -8.93 6.48 9.79
N PRO A 208 -9.18 6.23 11.10
CA PRO A 208 -8.38 5.27 11.85
C PRO A 208 -8.62 3.85 11.30
N GLY A 209 -7.55 3.07 11.18
CA GLY A 209 -7.60 1.64 11.02
C GLY A 209 -7.46 0.95 12.38
N ASN A 210 -6.37 0.22 12.57
CA ASN A 210 -6.09 -0.47 13.83
C ASN A 210 -5.50 0.43 14.92
N VAL A 211 -5.05 1.65 14.61
CA VAL A 211 -4.28 2.49 15.54
C VAL A 211 -4.97 2.73 16.87
N LEU A 212 -6.29 3.00 16.87
CA LEU A 212 -7.06 3.22 18.10
C LEU A 212 -7.42 1.89 18.78
N ILE A 213 -7.66 0.84 18.02
CA ILE A 213 -7.93 -0.52 18.54
C ILE A 213 -6.71 -1.03 19.29
N ASP A 214 -5.55 -1.01 18.66
CA ASP A 214 -4.28 -1.48 19.25
C ASP A 214 -3.90 -0.67 20.49
N ALA A 215 -4.08 0.66 20.45
CA ALA A 215 -3.84 1.52 21.60
C ALA A 215 -4.77 1.18 22.76
N ALA A 216 -6.06 0.97 22.51
CA ALA A 216 -7.03 0.58 23.54
C ALA A 216 -6.68 -0.78 24.16
N VAL A 217 -6.33 -1.77 23.34
CA VAL A 217 -5.89 -3.10 23.81
C VAL A 217 -4.68 -2.99 24.73
N ARG A 218 -3.64 -2.22 24.33
CA ARG A 218 -2.46 -1.97 25.19
C ARG A 218 -2.79 -1.28 26.50
N ILE A 219 -3.76 -0.37 26.51
CA ILE A 219 -4.19 0.36 27.70
C ILE A 219 -4.95 -0.55 28.66
N LEU A 220 -5.83 -1.40 28.14
CA LEU A 220 -6.72 -2.24 28.91
C LEU A 220 -6.05 -3.52 29.43
N THR A 221 -5.11 -4.10 28.65
CA THR A 221 -4.40 -5.33 29.02
C THR A 221 -3.07 -5.00 29.73
N ARG A 222 -3.13 -4.78 31.04
CA ARG A 222 -1.95 -4.39 31.86
C ARG A 222 -1.24 -5.62 32.46
N GLY A 223 0.06 -5.44 32.81
CA GLY A 223 0.85 -6.45 33.53
C GLY A 223 1.53 -7.45 32.59
N PRO A 224 1.75 -8.69 33.03
CA PRO A 224 2.45 -9.71 32.24
C PRO A 224 1.69 -10.14 30.97
N ASP A 225 0.38 -9.85 30.88
CA ASP A 225 -0.49 -10.22 29.77
C ASP A 225 -0.75 -9.03 28.79
N VAL A 226 0.15 -8.04 28.72
CA VAL A 226 0.01 -6.92 27.78
C VAL A 226 -0.05 -7.41 26.35
N ARG A 227 -1.19 -7.18 25.70
CA ARG A 227 -1.38 -7.45 24.28
C ARG A 227 -1.11 -6.21 23.46
N GLN A 228 -0.55 -6.40 22.28
CA GLN A 228 -0.23 -5.28 21.38
C GLN A 228 -1.40 -4.93 20.45
N TYR A 229 -2.29 -5.87 20.19
CA TYR A 229 -3.46 -5.77 19.30
C TYR A 229 -4.53 -6.80 19.69
N ASP A 230 -5.74 -6.65 19.14
CA ASP A 230 -6.84 -7.60 19.31
C ASP A 230 -6.67 -8.78 18.35
N ALA A 231 -5.95 -9.82 18.81
CA ALA A 231 -5.70 -11.00 17.99
C ALA A 231 -7.02 -11.67 17.59
N ASP A 232 -7.19 -11.93 16.29
CA ASP A 232 -8.38 -12.52 15.68
C ASP A 232 -9.70 -11.78 16.00
N GLY A 233 -9.62 -10.52 16.48
CA GLY A 233 -10.78 -9.73 16.87
C GLY A 233 -11.54 -10.27 18.08
N LEU A 234 -10.89 -11.06 18.95
CA LEU A 234 -11.56 -11.81 20.03
C LEU A 234 -12.16 -10.90 21.11
N MET A 235 -11.47 -9.79 21.47
CA MET A 235 -12.02 -8.84 22.43
C MET A 235 -13.22 -8.11 21.83
N GLY A 236 -13.09 -7.65 20.57
CA GLY A 236 -14.18 -7.02 19.83
C GLY A 236 -15.41 -7.92 19.71
N LEU A 237 -15.21 -9.20 19.41
CA LEU A 237 -16.29 -10.19 19.32
C LEU A 237 -16.96 -10.41 20.67
N ALA A 238 -16.19 -10.58 21.74
CA ALA A 238 -16.72 -10.79 23.08
C ALA A 238 -17.51 -9.59 23.63
N GLY A 239 -17.19 -8.37 23.16
CA GLY A 239 -17.87 -7.12 23.55
C GLY A 239 -18.95 -6.66 22.58
N GLU A 240 -19.31 -7.43 21.54
CA GLU A 240 -20.23 -6.99 20.48
C GLU A 240 -21.60 -6.52 21.02
N ALA A 241 -22.13 -7.19 22.03
CA ALA A 241 -23.41 -6.85 22.65
C ALA A 241 -23.37 -5.52 23.47
N GLU A 242 -22.17 -5.04 23.82
CA GLU A 242 -21.95 -3.83 24.63
C GLU A 242 -21.57 -2.61 23.77
N ILE A 243 -21.54 -2.72 22.43
CA ILE A 243 -21.18 -1.60 21.56
C ILE A 243 -22.08 -0.40 21.81
N ASP A 244 -21.48 0.73 22.24
CA ASP A 244 -22.18 1.99 22.40
C ASP A 244 -22.32 2.71 21.03
N GLN A 245 -23.42 2.41 20.33
CA GLN A 245 -23.72 2.98 19.01
C GLN A 245 -23.88 4.51 19.05
N GLU A 246 -24.41 5.05 20.13
CA GLU A 246 -24.55 6.50 20.30
C GLU A 246 -23.18 7.17 20.40
N TYR A 247 -22.28 6.55 21.15
CA TYR A 247 -20.89 7.01 21.23
C TYR A 247 -20.20 7.00 19.86
N VAL A 248 -20.31 5.92 19.12
CA VAL A 248 -19.76 5.79 17.75
C VAL A 248 -20.28 6.93 16.85
N GLN A 249 -21.58 7.16 16.80
CA GLN A 249 -22.17 8.20 15.96
C GLN A 249 -21.73 9.60 16.39
N ARG A 250 -21.73 9.87 17.70
CA ARG A 250 -21.25 11.13 18.25
C ARG A 250 -19.79 11.36 17.90
N TYR A 251 -18.93 10.36 18.11
CA TYR A 251 -17.50 10.45 17.82
C TYR A 251 -17.25 10.84 16.36
N ILE A 252 -17.86 10.11 15.43
CA ILE A 252 -17.68 10.37 13.99
C ILE A 252 -18.22 11.76 13.61
N SER A 253 -19.32 12.19 14.19
CA SER A 253 -19.91 13.51 13.86
C SER A 253 -19.12 14.69 14.43
N THR A 254 -18.32 14.49 15.49
CA THR A 254 -17.55 15.56 16.15
C THR A 254 -16.16 15.75 15.59
N ILE A 255 -15.58 14.74 14.96
CA ILE A 255 -14.25 14.82 14.36
C ILE A 255 -14.36 15.37 12.94
N GLY A 256 -13.91 16.61 12.74
CA GLY A 256 -14.05 17.34 11.46
C GLY A 256 -13.47 16.60 10.26
N TYR A 257 -12.41 15.79 10.46
CA TYR A 257 -11.77 14.99 9.41
C TYR A 257 -12.76 14.10 8.62
N PHE A 258 -13.74 13.50 9.30
CA PHE A 258 -14.68 12.60 8.62
C PHE A 258 -15.57 13.32 7.60
N ALA A 259 -15.88 14.60 7.83
CA ALA A 259 -16.66 15.43 6.93
C ALA A 259 -15.84 16.09 5.79
N GLU A 260 -14.50 16.01 5.85
CA GLU A 260 -13.65 16.55 4.80
C GLU A 260 -13.83 15.76 3.51
N ARG A 261 -13.90 16.47 2.37
CA ARG A 261 -13.98 15.82 1.05
C ARG A 261 -12.61 15.35 0.57
N PRO A 262 -12.54 14.21 -0.15
CA PRO A 262 -11.32 13.83 -0.85
C PRO A 262 -10.85 14.89 -1.87
N PRO A 263 -9.54 15.03 -2.11
CA PRO A 263 -8.46 14.21 -1.57
C PRO A 263 -8.14 14.57 -0.11
N LYS A 264 -8.08 13.57 0.77
CA LYS A 264 -7.75 13.76 2.19
C LYS A 264 -6.82 12.66 2.68
N THR A 265 -5.99 13.00 3.65
CA THR A 265 -5.04 12.09 4.31
C THR A 265 -5.02 12.36 5.81
N THR A 266 -4.67 11.36 6.60
CA THR A 266 -4.60 11.46 8.05
C THR A 266 -3.52 10.56 8.63
N GLY A 267 -3.21 10.78 9.91
CA GLY A 267 -2.22 10.01 10.62
C GLY A 267 -2.39 10.11 12.14
N ARG A 268 -1.30 9.80 12.85
CA ARG A 268 -1.27 9.85 14.31
C ARG A 268 -1.37 11.27 14.89
N GLU A 269 -1.26 12.30 14.06
CA GLU A 269 -1.51 13.70 14.45
C GLU A 269 -2.98 13.96 14.81
N ILE A 270 -3.92 13.17 14.24
CA ILE A 270 -5.35 13.19 14.58
C ILE A 270 -5.68 11.97 15.45
N PHE A 271 -5.42 10.76 14.95
CA PHE A 271 -5.76 9.51 15.62
C PHE A 271 -4.59 9.00 16.47
N SER A 272 -4.41 9.60 17.64
CA SER A 272 -3.26 9.37 18.53
C SER A 272 -3.57 8.38 19.65
N ASP A 273 -2.50 7.92 20.35
CA ASP A 273 -2.64 7.13 21.56
C ASP A 273 -3.32 7.92 22.71
N ASP A 274 -3.17 9.26 22.73
CA ASP A 274 -3.86 10.11 23.70
C ASP A 274 -5.37 10.16 23.42
N MET A 275 -5.77 10.20 22.16
CA MET A 275 -7.17 10.07 21.78
C MET A 275 -7.76 8.73 22.22
N ALA A 276 -7.01 7.63 22.02
CA ALA A 276 -7.44 6.31 22.50
C ALA A 276 -7.61 6.27 24.02
N ARG A 277 -6.70 6.90 24.78
CA ARG A 277 -6.84 7.02 26.26
C ARG A 277 -8.11 7.76 26.66
N THR A 278 -8.42 8.85 25.97
CA THR A 278 -9.65 9.61 26.23
C THR A 278 -10.89 8.76 25.98
N ILE A 279 -10.96 8.06 24.81
CA ILE A 279 -12.09 7.18 24.47
C ILE A 279 -12.24 6.07 25.52
N VAL A 280 -11.14 5.41 25.89
CA VAL A 280 -11.15 4.34 26.91
C VAL A 280 -11.68 4.87 28.24
N SER A 281 -11.21 6.05 28.73
CA SER A 281 -11.69 6.66 29.97
C SER A 281 -13.18 6.98 29.93
N GLU A 282 -13.65 7.60 28.84
CA GLU A 282 -15.07 7.96 28.69
C GLU A 282 -15.99 6.71 28.67
N LEU A 283 -15.56 5.62 28.00
CA LEU A 283 -16.35 4.39 27.94
C LEU A 283 -16.30 3.60 29.25
N GLN A 284 -15.17 3.65 30.01
CA GLN A 284 -15.09 3.11 31.35
C GLN A 284 -16.03 3.85 32.33
N GLU A 285 -16.10 5.20 32.24
CA GLU A 285 -17.04 5.99 33.04
C GLU A 285 -18.50 5.65 32.74
N LYS A 286 -18.82 5.21 31.52
CA LYS A 286 -20.13 4.70 31.13
C LYS A 286 -20.38 3.26 31.62
N GLY A 287 -19.39 2.59 32.18
CA GLY A 287 -19.50 1.24 32.73
C GLY A 287 -19.35 0.10 31.72
N LEU A 288 -18.78 0.36 30.53
CA LEU A 288 -18.52 -0.71 29.59
C LEU A 288 -17.38 -1.62 30.08
N SER A 289 -17.46 -2.91 29.76
CA SER A 289 -16.35 -3.84 29.97
C SER A 289 -15.17 -3.53 29.04
N ASP A 290 -13.98 -4.06 29.34
CA ASP A 290 -12.81 -3.92 28.46
C ASP A 290 -13.10 -4.42 27.03
N ASN A 291 -13.85 -5.52 26.91
CA ASN A 291 -14.28 -6.07 25.64
C ASN A 291 -15.27 -5.14 24.92
N GLY A 292 -16.24 -4.57 25.65
CA GLY A 292 -17.20 -3.60 25.13
C GLY A 292 -16.53 -2.33 24.61
N ILE A 293 -15.47 -1.86 25.29
CA ILE A 293 -14.66 -0.72 24.87
C ILE A 293 -13.94 -1.04 23.55
N VAL A 294 -13.24 -2.18 23.48
CA VAL A 294 -12.56 -2.61 22.23
C VAL A 294 -13.55 -2.78 21.08
N ALA A 295 -14.71 -3.39 21.34
CA ALA A 295 -15.78 -3.53 20.35
C ALA A 295 -16.31 -2.18 19.84
N THR A 296 -16.51 -1.21 20.74
CA THR A 296 -16.97 0.13 20.38
C THR A 296 -15.94 0.87 19.52
N ILE A 297 -14.66 0.77 19.86
CA ILE A 297 -13.57 1.40 19.07
C ILE A 297 -13.43 0.70 17.70
N THR A 298 -13.55 -0.63 17.65
CA THR A 298 -13.57 -1.38 16.39
C THR A 298 -14.74 -0.94 15.50
N ARG A 299 -15.92 -0.66 16.11
CA ARG A 299 -17.07 -0.12 15.38
C ARG A 299 -16.83 1.29 14.84
N ILE A 300 -16.06 2.15 15.54
CA ILE A 300 -15.65 3.46 15.00
C ILE A 300 -14.87 3.29 13.69
N THR A 301 -13.91 2.38 13.66
CA THR A 301 -13.14 2.08 12.43
C THR A 301 -14.07 1.59 11.32
N ALA A 302 -14.93 0.62 11.61
CA ALA A 302 -15.84 0.06 10.61
C ALA A 302 -16.83 1.09 10.05
N GLU A 303 -17.40 1.92 10.92
CA GLU A 303 -18.35 2.98 10.54
C GLU A 303 -17.66 4.11 9.76
N SER A 304 -16.42 4.47 10.08
CA SER A 304 -15.66 5.47 9.32
C SER A 304 -15.43 5.05 7.88
N ILE A 305 -15.14 3.76 7.65
CA ILE A 305 -15.01 3.18 6.32
C ILE A 305 -16.36 3.21 5.58
N ALA A 306 -17.43 2.75 6.24
CA ALA A 306 -18.75 2.70 5.61
C ALA A 306 -19.25 4.09 5.19
N ARG A 307 -19.10 5.09 6.07
CA ARG A 307 -19.46 6.47 5.76
C ARG A 307 -18.63 7.04 4.62
N ALA A 308 -17.34 6.77 4.58
CA ALA A 308 -16.50 7.21 3.47
C ALA A 308 -17.01 6.68 2.13
N TYR A 309 -17.53 5.46 2.09
CA TYR A 309 -18.14 4.91 0.87
C TYR A 309 -19.48 5.59 0.55
N GLU A 310 -20.35 5.72 1.54
CA GLU A 310 -21.68 6.31 1.37
C GLU A 310 -21.64 7.81 1.00
N GLU A 311 -20.68 8.55 1.55
CA GLU A 311 -20.59 10.01 1.35
C GLU A 311 -19.71 10.39 0.14
N PHE A 312 -18.67 9.61 -0.21
CA PHE A 312 -17.69 10.04 -1.20
C PHE A 312 -17.51 9.06 -2.38
N VAL A 313 -17.82 7.77 -2.21
CA VAL A 313 -17.62 6.78 -3.29
C VAL A 313 -18.91 6.57 -4.08
N ILE A 314 -19.98 6.17 -3.40
CA ILE A 314 -21.25 5.80 -4.04
C ILE A 314 -21.90 6.99 -4.78
N PRO A 315 -21.91 8.22 -4.24
CA PRO A 315 -22.52 9.35 -4.95
C PRO A 315 -21.80 9.73 -6.25
N GLU A 316 -20.50 9.46 -6.35
CA GLU A 316 -19.67 9.81 -7.52
C GLU A 316 -19.58 8.68 -8.53
N HIS A 317 -19.50 7.43 -8.06
CA HIS A 317 -19.16 6.27 -8.90
C HIS A 317 -20.28 5.24 -9.04
N GLY A 318 -21.35 5.33 -8.24
CA GLY A 318 -22.43 4.36 -8.18
C GLY A 318 -22.21 3.27 -7.13
N GLU A 319 -23.10 2.26 -7.14
CA GLU A 319 -23.01 1.12 -6.21
C GLU A 319 -21.71 0.34 -6.39
N ILE A 320 -21.10 -0.05 -5.27
CA ILE A 320 -19.84 -0.82 -5.28
C ILE A 320 -20.16 -2.29 -5.53
N ASP A 321 -19.60 -2.86 -6.60
CA ASP A 321 -19.79 -4.28 -6.91
C ASP A 321 -18.95 -5.19 -6.00
N GLU A 322 -17.68 -4.82 -5.79
CA GLU A 322 -16.73 -5.65 -5.03
C GLU A 322 -15.84 -4.79 -4.12
N ILE A 323 -15.75 -5.20 -2.85
CA ILE A 323 -14.92 -4.59 -1.82
C ILE A 323 -13.81 -5.59 -1.48
N TYR A 324 -12.56 -5.23 -1.78
CA TYR A 324 -11.37 -5.98 -1.41
C TYR A 324 -10.74 -5.38 -0.16
N ILE A 325 -10.55 -6.19 0.88
CA ILE A 325 -9.97 -5.74 2.14
C ILE A 325 -8.54 -6.29 2.25
N CYS A 326 -7.60 -5.44 2.66
CA CYS A 326 -6.20 -5.79 2.91
C CYS A 326 -5.66 -5.09 4.17
N GLY A 327 -4.40 -5.37 4.51
CA GLY A 327 -3.79 -4.92 5.77
C GLY A 327 -4.19 -5.81 6.95
N GLY A 328 -3.56 -5.60 8.11
CA GLY A 328 -3.80 -6.41 9.30
C GLY A 328 -5.26 -6.45 9.78
N GLY A 329 -6.01 -5.36 9.55
CA GLY A 329 -7.44 -5.31 9.88
C GLY A 329 -8.33 -6.21 9.02
N ALA A 330 -7.83 -6.74 7.89
CA ALA A 330 -8.54 -7.73 7.09
C ALA A 330 -8.72 -9.07 7.84
N GLU A 331 -7.87 -9.33 8.83
CA GLU A 331 -7.93 -10.50 9.69
C GLU A 331 -8.95 -10.34 10.85
N ASN A 332 -9.41 -9.11 11.11
CA ASN A 332 -10.41 -8.87 12.15
C ASN A 332 -11.83 -9.14 11.62
N PRO A 333 -12.49 -10.22 12.06
CA PRO A 333 -13.80 -10.61 11.57
C PRO A 333 -14.90 -9.59 11.91
N ASN A 334 -14.73 -8.79 12.97
CA ASN A 334 -15.74 -7.77 13.34
C ASN A 334 -15.81 -6.65 12.30
N LEU A 335 -14.65 -6.24 11.73
CA LEU A 335 -14.58 -5.26 10.65
C LEU A 335 -15.19 -5.81 9.36
N THR A 336 -14.76 -7.01 8.96
CA THR A 336 -15.20 -7.61 7.70
C THR A 336 -16.69 -7.99 7.71
N SER A 337 -17.21 -8.48 8.84
CA SER A 337 -18.64 -8.81 9.00
C SER A 337 -19.52 -7.57 8.96
N PHE A 338 -19.09 -6.48 9.61
CA PHE A 338 -19.81 -5.21 9.55
C PHE A 338 -19.93 -4.69 8.11
N LEU A 339 -18.84 -4.70 7.35
CA LEU A 339 -18.87 -4.24 5.97
C LEU A 339 -19.76 -5.12 5.08
N ARG A 340 -19.76 -6.45 5.28
CA ARG A 340 -20.70 -7.35 4.59
C ARG A 340 -22.16 -7.05 4.91
N GLN A 341 -22.47 -6.75 6.17
CA GLN A 341 -23.83 -6.41 6.59
C GLN A 341 -24.26 -5.05 6.04
N ARG A 342 -23.34 -4.06 6.04
CA ARG A 342 -23.63 -2.70 5.59
C ARG A 342 -23.81 -2.60 4.08
N PHE A 343 -23.03 -3.37 3.32
CA PHE A 343 -23.07 -3.41 1.85
C PHE A 343 -23.48 -4.79 1.32
N PRO A 344 -24.76 -5.20 1.52
CA PRO A 344 -25.21 -6.55 1.17
C PRO A 344 -25.26 -6.83 -0.33
N ARG A 345 -25.18 -5.78 -1.17
CA ARG A 345 -25.08 -5.92 -2.63
C ARG A 345 -23.65 -6.05 -3.13
N SER A 346 -22.66 -5.72 -2.30
CA SER A 346 -21.26 -5.80 -2.65
C SER A 346 -20.67 -7.14 -2.22
N SER A 347 -19.82 -7.73 -3.06
CA SER A 347 -19.02 -8.89 -2.65
C SER A 347 -17.81 -8.42 -1.82
N VAL A 348 -17.77 -8.74 -0.54
CA VAL A 348 -16.67 -8.37 0.37
C VAL A 348 -15.71 -9.54 0.52
N ARG A 349 -14.46 -9.38 0.05
CA ARG A 349 -13.41 -10.41 0.01
C ARG A 349 -12.08 -9.86 0.53
N LYS A 350 -11.17 -10.75 0.95
CA LYS A 350 -9.78 -10.35 1.15
C LYS A 350 -9.09 -10.16 -0.19
N LEU A 351 -8.18 -9.19 -0.28
CA LEU A 351 -7.43 -8.93 -1.52
C LEU A 351 -6.56 -10.13 -1.92
N ASN A 352 -6.03 -10.85 -0.94
CA ASN A 352 -5.26 -12.07 -1.18
C ASN A 352 -6.08 -13.17 -1.89
N ASP A 353 -7.39 -13.22 -1.62
CA ASP A 353 -8.28 -14.17 -2.29
C ASP A 353 -8.47 -13.82 -3.78
N ALA A 354 -8.37 -12.53 -4.14
CA ALA A 354 -8.47 -12.08 -5.53
C ALA A 354 -7.25 -12.47 -6.39
N THR A 355 -6.10 -12.67 -5.75
CA THR A 355 -4.85 -13.07 -6.40
C THR A 355 -4.58 -14.57 -6.29
N SER A 356 -5.42 -15.32 -5.57
CA SER A 356 -5.31 -16.78 -5.40
C SER A 356 -5.93 -17.53 -6.58
N PRO A 357 -5.33 -18.65 -7.04
CA PRO A 357 -5.88 -19.50 -8.11
C PRO A 357 -7.29 -20.03 -7.85
N ARG A 358 -7.70 -20.11 -6.59
CA ARG A 358 -9.03 -20.63 -6.18
C ARG A 358 -10.17 -19.61 -6.31
N SER A 359 -9.89 -18.33 -6.42
CA SER A 359 -10.92 -17.29 -6.48
C SER A 359 -11.56 -17.14 -7.88
N MET A 360 -11.11 -17.91 -8.84
CA MET A 360 -11.59 -17.92 -10.21
C MET A 360 -12.40 -19.17 -10.56
N SER A 361 -13.25 -19.68 -9.63
CA SER A 361 -14.26 -20.66 -10.01
C SER A 361 -15.30 -20.00 -10.93
N PRO A 362 -15.69 -20.65 -12.03
CA PRO A 362 -16.52 -20.07 -13.08
C PRO A 362 -18.03 -20.12 -12.72
N GLU A 363 -18.41 -19.62 -11.55
CA GLU A 363 -19.84 -19.43 -11.27
C GLU A 363 -20.25 -18.05 -11.78
N GLY A 364 -20.51 -17.97 -13.09
CA GLY A 364 -21.22 -16.85 -13.67
C GLY A 364 -20.81 -16.35 -15.05
N ASP A 365 -19.64 -16.71 -15.56
CA ASP A 365 -19.22 -16.27 -16.90
C ASP A 365 -19.04 -17.48 -17.81
N GLY A 366 -19.78 -17.50 -18.93
CA GLY A 366 -19.93 -18.63 -19.84
C GLY A 366 -18.63 -19.34 -20.23
N GLU A 367 -18.75 -20.63 -20.51
CA GLU A 367 -17.70 -21.57 -20.90
C GLU A 367 -16.66 -20.99 -21.86
N PHE A 368 -15.41 -20.92 -21.40
CA PHE A 368 -14.26 -20.71 -22.29
C PHE A 368 -13.40 -21.97 -22.32
N ASN A 369 -13.40 -22.62 -23.46
CA ASN A 369 -12.56 -23.78 -23.78
C ASN A 369 -11.10 -23.35 -23.99
N GLY A 370 -10.18 -23.90 -23.16
CA GLY A 370 -8.77 -23.52 -23.05
C GLY A 370 -7.81 -23.89 -24.18
N ASP A 371 -8.29 -24.29 -25.38
CA ASP A 371 -7.41 -24.87 -26.41
C ASP A 371 -7.06 -23.95 -27.60
N ASN A 372 -7.35 -22.64 -27.54
CA ASN A 372 -7.11 -21.75 -28.68
C ASN A 372 -6.20 -20.54 -28.41
N LEU A 373 -5.27 -20.61 -27.46
CA LEU A 373 -4.41 -19.49 -27.07
C LEU A 373 -3.15 -19.28 -27.92
N LEU A 374 -2.90 -20.07 -28.96
CA LEU A 374 -1.64 -20.01 -29.72
C LEU A 374 -1.78 -19.76 -31.23
N SER A 375 -2.94 -19.49 -31.80
CA SER A 375 -3.05 -19.43 -33.26
C SER A 375 -3.93 -18.34 -33.87
N ASN A 376 -4.24 -17.23 -33.22
CA ASN A 376 -4.96 -16.17 -33.95
C ASN A 376 -4.33 -14.79 -33.76
N SER A 377 -3.98 -14.23 -34.92
CA SER A 377 -3.57 -12.84 -35.15
C SER A 377 -4.50 -11.85 -34.42
N VAL A 378 -3.91 -10.98 -33.66
CA VAL A 378 -4.54 -9.91 -32.88
C VAL A 378 -5.41 -9.03 -33.77
N ALA A 379 -6.71 -9.27 -33.77
CA ALA A 379 -7.69 -8.25 -34.12
C ALA A 379 -8.00 -7.43 -32.87
N ALA A 380 -8.19 -6.14 -33.02
CA ALA A 380 -8.33 -5.14 -31.96
C ALA A 380 -9.54 -5.31 -30.99
N ALA A 381 -10.12 -6.49 -30.92
CA ALA A 381 -11.32 -6.81 -30.15
C ALA A 381 -11.04 -7.61 -28.84
N ASP A 382 -9.83 -8.10 -28.62
CA ASP A 382 -9.53 -8.98 -27.46
C ASP A 382 -9.07 -8.20 -26.22
N VAL A 383 -9.82 -7.18 -25.85
CA VAL A 383 -9.70 -6.54 -24.53
C VAL A 383 -10.33 -7.42 -23.43
N ASP A 384 -11.06 -8.45 -23.79
CA ASP A 384 -11.91 -9.25 -22.90
C ASP A 384 -11.34 -10.62 -22.49
N GLY A 385 -10.14 -10.97 -22.94
CA GLY A 385 -9.46 -12.21 -22.55
C GLY A 385 -8.89 -12.17 -21.12
N PHE A 386 -9.73 -12.19 -20.11
CA PHE A 386 -9.34 -12.12 -18.71
C PHE A 386 -9.20 -13.48 -18.03
N ALA A 387 -8.38 -14.36 -18.55
CA ALA A 387 -7.92 -15.50 -17.76
C ALA A 387 -6.62 -15.12 -17.07
N VAL A 388 -6.67 -14.79 -15.79
CA VAL A 388 -5.50 -14.74 -14.93
C VAL A 388 -5.37 -16.11 -14.28
N GLU A 389 -4.54 -16.97 -14.83
CA GLU A 389 -4.05 -18.13 -14.10
C GLU A 389 -2.95 -17.67 -13.15
N ALA A 390 -3.31 -17.28 -11.95
CA ALA A 390 -2.34 -17.09 -10.87
C ALA A 390 -2.08 -18.43 -10.20
N LYS A 391 -0.90 -19.01 -10.39
CA LYS A 391 -0.49 -20.23 -9.69
C LYS A 391 -0.10 -19.99 -8.24
N VAL A 392 0.32 -18.77 -7.90
CA VAL A 392 0.67 -18.34 -6.53
C VAL A 392 0.23 -16.90 -6.37
N GLY A 393 -0.66 -16.62 -5.42
CA GLY A 393 -1.05 -15.25 -5.06
C GLY A 393 0.11 -14.48 -4.40
N ILE A 394 0.04 -13.15 -4.41
CA ILE A 394 0.99 -12.32 -3.67
C ILE A 394 0.49 -12.22 -2.22
N PRO A 395 1.24 -12.73 -1.21
CA PRO A 395 0.88 -12.57 0.18
C PRO A 395 0.78 -11.10 0.58
N ALA A 396 -0.06 -10.78 1.56
CA ALA A 396 -0.27 -9.40 2.00
C ALA A 396 1.05 -8.75 2.45
N GLU A 397 1.89 -9.51 3.11
CA GLU A 397 3.19 -9.09 3.64
C GLU A 397 4.17 -8.74 2.52
N ALA A 398 4.16 -9.48 1.41
CA ALA A 398 5.02 -9.25 0.26
C ALA A 398 4.55 -8.11 -0.65
N LYS A 399 3.30 -7.66 -0.53
CA LYS A 399 2.64 -6.76 -1.49
C LYS A 399 3.44 -5.47 -1.74
N GLU A 400 3.92 -4.82 -0.69
CA GLU A 400 4.66 -3.56 -0.84
C GLU A 400 6.02 -3.78 -1.50
N ALA A 401 6.77 -4.79 -1.09
CA ALA A 401 8.06 -5.11 -1.70
C ALA A 401 7.91 -5.50 -3.18
N VAL A 402 6.88 -6.26 -3.54
CA VAL A 402 6.53 -6.59 -4.95
C VAL A 402 6.17 -5.34 -5.74
N MET A 403 5.40 -4.43 -5.15
CA MET A 403 5.09 -3.13 -5.77
C MET A 403 6.35 -2.32 -6.07
N PHE A 404 7.31 -2.26 -5.13
CA PHE A 404 8.57 -1.56 -5.38
C PHE A 404 9.43 -2.25 -6.42
N ALA A 405 9.44 -3.58 -6.48
CA ALA A 405 10.07 -4.31 -7.59
C ALA A 405 9.48 -3.90 -8.94
N LEU A 406 8.15 -3.80 -9.04
CA LEU A 406 7.47 -3.32 -10.25
C LEU A 406 7.86 -1.87 -10.59
N LEU A 407 7.91 -0.97 -9.61
CA LEU A 407 8.33 0.41 -9.84
C LEU A 407 9.77 0.49 -10.37
N GLY A 408 10.67 -0.32 -9.84
CA GLY A 408 12.04 -0.45 -10.35
C GLY A 408 12.08 -0.92 -11.80
N PHE A 409 11.32 -1.98 -12.14
CA PHE A 409 11.16 -2.47 -13.50
C PHE A 409 10.64 -1.38 -14.45
N LEU A 410 9.56 -0.68 -14.06
CA LEU A 410 8.98 0.39 -14.87
C LEU A 410 9.95 1.55 -15.06
N CYS A 411 10.74 1.89 -14.02
CA CYS A 411 11.75 2.94 -14.08
C CYS A 411 12.81 2.66 -15.15
N VAL A 412 13.43 1.47 -15.13
CA VAL A 412 14.47 1.11 -16.10
C VAL A 412 13.91 0.94 -17.51
N CYS A 413 12.65 0.54 -17.63
CA CYS A 413 11.94 0.45 -18.91
C CYS A 413 11.45 1.82 -19.43
N GLY A 414 11.65 2.92 -18.69
CA GLY A 414 11.19 4.25 -19.09
C GLY A 414 9.67 4.38 -19.13
N ARG A 415 8.93 3.52 -18.39
CA ARG A 415 7.47 3.49 -18.36
C ARG A 415 6.93 4.25 -17.16
N SER A 416 5.93 5.06 -17.43
CA SER A 416 5.24 5.82 -16.38
C SER A 416 4.17 4.98 -15.69
N VAL A 417 3.81 5.40 -14.47
CA VAL A 417 2.79 4.79 -13.63
C VAL A 417 1.54 5.65 -13.65
N PRO A 418 0.33 5.05 -13.72
CA PRO A 418 -0.89 5.80 -13.49
C PRO A 418 -0.89 6.30 -12.04
N ILE A 419 -1.32 7.54 -11.84
CA ILE A 419 -1.31 8.19 -10.54
C ILE A 419 -2.74 8.46 -10.12
N ALA A 420 -3.02 8.31 -8.82
CA ALA A 420 -4.29 8.75 -8.27
C ALA A 420 -4.41 10.26 -8.49
N SER A 421 -5.43 10.68 -9.25
CA SER A 421 -5.68 12.06 -9.53
C SER A 421 -7.17 12.29 -9.66
N ASN A 422 -7.66 13.24 -8.92
CA ASN A 422 -8.98 13.84 -9.16
C ASN A 422 -8.89 14.89 -10.30
N GLU A 423 -7.73 15.05 -10.92
CA GLU A 423 -7.47 16.00 -11.98
C GLU A 423 -7.53 15.36 -13.36
N THR A 424 -8.14 16.04 -14.31
CA THR A 424 -8.41 15.59 -15.67
C THR A 424 -7.17 15.46 -16.57
N ARG A 425 -5.98 15.79 -16.07
CA ARG A 425 -4.66 15.63 -16.73
C ARG A 425 -3.64 15.14 -15.74
N ALA A 426 -3.65 13.85 -15.44
CA ALA A 426 -2.55 13.21 -14.76
C ALA A 426 -1.37 13.09 -15.74
N GLU A 427 -0.44 14.04 -15.72
CA GLU A 427 0.87 13.83 -16.34
C GLU A 427 1.56 12.68 -15.59
N GLN A 428 1.82 11.63 -16.32
CA GLN A 428 2.44 10.43 -15.81
C GLN A 428 3.89 10.68 -15.46
N ALA A 429 4.40 10.02 -14.41
CA ALA A 429 5.79 10.11 -14.01
C ALA A 429 6.49 8.76 -14.15
N ILE A 430 7.71 8.79 -14.65
CA ILE A 430 8.67 7.72 -14.39
C ILE A 430 9.19 7.95 -12.99
N MET A 431 9.06 6.95 -12.12
CA MET A 431 9.40 7.06 -10.70
C MET A 431 10.68 6.30 -10.41
N GLY A 432 11.57 6.92 -9.65
CA GLY A 432 12.82 6.32 -9.21
C GLY A 432 14.07 7.03 -9.74
N LYS A 433 15.19 6.73 -9.10
CA LYS A 433 16.56 7.12 -9.48
C LYS A 433 17.40 5.86 -9.62
N ILE A 434 18.31 5.83 -10.59
CA ILE A 434 19.12 4.65 -10.90
C ILE A 434 20.55 4.85 -10.39
N THR A 435 21.02 3.92 -9.58
CA THR A 435 22.44 3.77 -9.21
C THR A 435 23.01 2.60 -10.03
N PRO A 436 23.90 2.85 -10.99
CA PRO A 436 24.42 1.85 -11.90
C PRO A 436 25.26 0.79 -11.18
N GLY A 437 24.97 -0.49 -11.41
CA GLY A 437 25.77 -1.63 -10.95
C GLY A 437 26.66 -2.22 -12.05
N LYS A 438 27.40 -3.27 -11.72
CA LYS A 438 28.27 -3.98 -12.68
C LYS A 438 27.47 -4.52 -13.87
N ASN A 439 26.19 -4.84 -13.66
CA ASN A 439 25.25 -5.38 -14.66
C ASN A 439 24.49 -4.30 -15.44
N PHE A 440 24.70 -3.00 -15.18
CA PHE A 440 23.89 -1.90 -15.72
C PHE A 440 23.76 -1.93 -17.24
N GLY A 441 24.86 -2.21 -17.97
CA GLY A 441 24.80 -2.30 -19.41
C GLY A 441 23.91 -3.45 -19.94
N ALA A 442 23.80 -4.57 -19.21
CA ALA A 442 22.90 -5.65 -19.55
C ALA A 442 21.43 -5.26 -19.29
N VAL A 443 21.15 -4.65 -18.11
CA VAL A 443 19.82 -4.17 -17.76
C VAL A 443 19.32 -3.17 -18.79
N LEU A 444 20.13 -2.20 -19.21
CA LEU A 444 19.73 -1.23 -20.22
C LEU A 444 19.43 -1.88 -21.59
N ARG A 445 20.22 -2.83 -22.05
CA ARG A 445 19.94 -3.52 -23.32
C ARG A 445 18.60 -4.24 -23.26
N ASN A 446 18.34 -4.97 -22.17
CA ASN A 446 17.07 -5.67 -21.97
C ASN A 446 15.89 -4.68 -21.91
N ALA A 447 16.07 -3.53 -21.23
CA ALA A 447 15.03 -2.53 -21.07
C ALA A 447 14.74 -1.73 -22.34
N LEU A 448 15.74 -1.50 -23.20
CA LEU A 448 15.55 -0.77 -24.47
C LEU A 448 14.62 -1.50 -25.42
N ASP A 449 14.59 -2.82 -25.42
CA ASP A 449 13.64 -3.62 -26.18
C ASP A 449 12.17 -3.38 -25.74
N ALA A 450 11.98 -2.84 -24.50
CA ALA A 450 10.65 -2.46 -24.00
C ALA A 450 10.24 -1.03 -24.33
N GLN A 451 11.18 -0.15 -24.71
CA GLN A 451 10.92 1.28 -24.93
C GLN A 451 10.05 1.60 -26.14
N GLU A 452 9.80 0.64 -27.01
CA GLU A 452 8.83 0.81 -28.09
C GLU A 452 7.38 0.98 -27.60
N THR A 453 7.12 0.69 -26.31
CA THR A 453 5.81 0.87 -25.68
C THR A 453 5.83 2.15 -24.85
N LYS A 454 5.31 3.24 -25.40
CA LYS A 454 5.11 4.51 -24.67
C LYS A 454 3.89 4.49 -23.73
N ASP A 455 3.24 3.33 -23.60
CA ASP A 455 1.96 3.24 -22.93
C ASP A 455 2.14 3.12 -21.40
N VAL A 456 1.23 3.74 -20.67
CA VAL A 456 1.07 3.60 -19.23
C VAL A 456 0.88 2.15 -18.87
N LEU A 457 1.33 1.76 -17.69
CA LEU A 457 1.02 0.45 -17.12
C LEU A 457 -0.48 0.17 -17.20
N GLY A 458 -0.85 -0.88 -17.91
CA GLY A 458 -2.23 -1.30 -18.07
C GLY A 458 -2.65 -2.19 -16.89
N ARG A 459 -2.43 -3.47 -17.00
CA ARG A 459 -2.85 -4.48 -16.00
C ARG A 459 -1.67 -5.33 -15.56
N ILE A 460 -1.73 -5.81 -14.33
CA ILE A 460 -0.80 -6.78 -13.77
C ILE A 460 -1.48 -8.14 -13.76
N PHE A 461 -0.79 -9.13 -14.28
CA PHE A 461 -1.15 -10.54 -14.14
C PHE A 461 -0.17 -11.19 -13.18
N VAL A 462 -0.70 -11.94 -12.21
CA VAL A 462 0.12 -12.69 -11.25
C VAL A 462 0.10 -14.16 -11.66
N LYS A 463 1.29 -14.76 -11.77
CA LYS A 463 1.46 -16.19 -12.06
C LYS A 463 1.59 -16.99 -10.79
#